data_0746d980a7ae1489d62c7159f7eea905
#
_entry.id   0746d980a7ae1489d62c7159f7eea905
#
_cell.length_a   1.000
_cell.length_b   1.000
_cell.length_c   1.000
_cell.angle_alpha   90.00
_cell.angle_beta   90.00
_cell.angle_gamma   90.00
#
_symmetry.space_group_name_H-M   'P 1'
#
loop_
_entity.id
_entity.type
_entity.pdbx_description
1 polymer ?
#
loop_
_entity_poly.entity_id
_entity_poly.type
_entity_poly.pdbx_seq_one_letter_code
_entity_poly.pdbx_strand_id
1 'polypeptide(L)'
;TTGSLPLTMDGFAIDLTGAPAAGDRFLIRPTASAAGSMAVLIEDPRELAAASPIRTGATLANTGSGRINPGMVIDPTDPALSTPVTLEFLTPTTFSVNGSGSYPYAAGADIAFNGWQIQIEGSPQIGDQFTVTPNSGGVGDNRNALALAGLQPKRLLEGGTATYGE
;
A
#
# COMPACT_ATOMS: atom_id res chain seq x y z
N THR A 1 0.11 34.66 -19.21
CA THR A 1 -0.65 34.64 -17.95
C THR A 1 -0.27 35.90 -17.19
N THR A 2 -1.19 36.80 -16.92
CA THR A 2 -1.01 37.96 -16.04
C THR A 2 -1.53 37.58 -14.67
N GLY A 3 -0.66 37.62 -13.67
CA GLY A 3 -1.00 37.31 -12.28
C GLY A 3 -0.19 38.17 -11.32
N SER A 4 -0.65 38.29 -10.07
CA SER A 4 0.14 38.90 -9.00
C SER A 4 1.19 37.92 -8.47
N LEU A 5 2.34 38.40 -8.03
CA LEU A 5 3.36 37.60 -7.35
C LEU A 5 2.93 37.29 -5.89
N PRO A 6 3.29 36.14 -5.37
CA PRO A 6 3.96 35.00 -6.02
C PRO A 6 3.07 34.28 -7.06
N LEU A 7 3.64 33.92 -8.22
CA LEU A 7 2.94 33.14 -9.22
C LEU A 7 3.07 31.65 -8.89
N THR A 8 1.96 30.95 -8.69
CA THR A 8 1.93 29.52 -8.47
C THR A 8 1.59 28.78 -9.77
N MET A 9 2.38 27.76 -10.12
CA MET A 9 2.24 26.97 -11.33
C MET A 9 2.81 25.56 -11.07
N ASP A 10 2.10 24.53 -11.47
CA ASP A 10 2.57 23.13 -11.46
C ASP A 10 3.23 22.70 -10.13
N GLY A 11 2.67 23.14 -8.99
CA GLY A 11 3.12 22.75 -7.66
C GLY A 11 4.31 23.52 -7.10
N PHE A 12 4.80 24.56 -7.79
CA PHE A 12 5.83 25.48 -7.26
C PHE A 12 5.37 26.94 -7.29
N ALA A 13 5.94 27.74 -6.42
CA ALA A 13 5.70 29.17 -6.34
C ALA A 13 6.92 29.94 -6.84
N ILE A 14 6.69 30.94 -7.70
CA ILE A 14 7.71 31.79 -8.25
C ILE A 14 7.55 33.17 -7.60
N ASP A 15 8.58 33.64 -6.95
CA ASP A 15 8.67 35.03 -6.47
C ASP A 15 9.78 35.72 -7.23
N LEU A 16 9.49 36.95 -7.69
CA LEU A 16 10.43 37.82 -8.42
C LEU A 16 10.73 39.02 -7.58
N THR A 17 11.98 39.19 -7.24
CA THR A 17 12.46 40.37 -6.53
C THR A 17 13.12 41.35 -7.53
N GLY A 18 12.91 42.64 -7.34
CA GLY A 18 13.43 43.69 -8.22
C GLY A 18 12.34 44.32 -9.09
N ALA A 19 12.74 45.04 -10.13
CA ALA A 19 11.86 45.71 -11.08
C ALA A 19 12.08 45.18 -12.51
N PRO A 20 11.44 44.08 -12.89
CA PRO A 20 11.57 43.54 -14.25
C PRO A 20 10.97 44.53 -15.26
N ALA A 21 11.63 44.62 -16.41
CA ALA A 21 11.22 45.50 -17.51
C ALA A 21 10.36 44.73 -18.53
N ALA A 22 9.60 45.46 -19.33
CA ALA A 22 8.82 44.86 -20.40
C ALA A 22 9.73 44.18 -21.42
N GLY A 23 9.51 42.88 -21.66
CA GLY A 23 10.31 42.05 -22.55
C GLY A 23 11.34 41.15 -21.84
N ASP A 24 11.55 41.31 -20.54
CA ASP A 24 12.39 40.39 -19.77
C ASP A 24 11.83 38.96 -19.77
N ARG A 25 12.75 38.02 -19.87
CA ARG A 25 12.40 36.59 -19.92
C ARG A 25 13.15 35.82 -18.85
N PHE A 26 12.43 35.03 -18.08
CA PHE A 26 13.00 34.19 -17.03
C PHE A 26 12.79 32.71 -17.40
N LEU A 27 13.88 31.93 -17.44
CA LEU A 27 13.80 30.49 -17.65
C LEU A 27 13.78 29.77 -16.29
N ILE A 28 12.66 29.13 -15.98
CA ILE A 28 12.47 28.42 -14.73
C ILE A 28 12.66 26.95 -15.01
N ARG A 29 13.58 26.30 -14.27
CA ARG A 29 13.88 24.87 -14.35
C ARG A 29 13.88 24.26 -12.95
N PRO A 30 12.72 24.03 -12.34
CA PRO A 30 12.63 23.62 -10.94
C PRO A 30 13.29 22.25 -10.67
N THR A 31 13.36 21.39 -11.67
CA THR A 31 13.93 20.04 -11.57
C THR A 31 15.33 19.88 -12.18
N ALA A 32 15.95 20.97 -12.67
CA ALA A 32 17.22 20.89 -13.39
C ALA A 32 18.38 20.29 -12.56
N SER A 33 18.35 20.43 -11.23
CA SER A 33 19.34 19.87 -10.30
C SER A 33 18.77 18.73 -9.43
N ALA A 34 17.53 18.34 -9.63
CA ALA A 34 16.85 17.38 -8.76
C ALA A 34 17.56 16.01 -8.75
N ALA A 35 18.01 15.54 -9.89
CA ALA A 35 18.78 14.29 -9.97
C ALA A 35 20.14 14.36 -9.25
N GLY A 36 20.80 15.51 -9.27
CA GLY A 36 22.07 15.74 -8.57
C GLY A 36 21.93 15.91 -7.06
N SER A 37 20.72 16.18 -6.56
CA SER A 37 20.43 16.30 -5.14
C SER A 37 19.80 15.03 -4.54
N MET A 38 19.64 13.96 -5.31
CA MET A 38 19.21 12.67 -4.79
C MET A 38 20.26 12.09 -3.85
N ALA A 39 19.83 11.61 -2.70
CA ALA A 39 20.67 10.93 -1.73
C ALA A 39 20.00 9.65 -1.25
N VAL A 40 20.82 8.62 -1.01
CA VAL A 40 20.39 7.41 -0.32
C VAL A 40 20.36 7.72 1.17
N LEU A 41 19.17 7.66 1.79
CA LEU A 41 19.00 7.91 3.22
C LEU A 41 19.07 6.62 4.05
N ILE A 42 18.76 5.47 3.47
CA ILE A 42 18.83 4.15 4.11
C ILE A 42 20.17 3.54 3.75
N GLU A 43 21.06 3.42 4.74
CA GLU A 43 22.42 2.86 4.56
C GLU A 43 22.51 1.42 5.09
N ASP A 44 21.69 1.07 6.09
CA ASP A 44 21.64 -0.29 6.64
C ASP A 44 20.43 -1.05 6.02
N PRO A 45 20.65 -2.19 5.33
CA PRO A 45 19.57 -3.01 4.80
C PRO A 45 18.55 -3.48 5.85
N ARG A 46 18.93 -3.49 7.16
CA ARG A 46 18.02 -3.83 8.25
C ARG A 46 16.96 -2.76 8.53
N GLU A 47 17.13 -1.55 8.02
CA GLU A 47 16.13 -0.48 8.09
C GLU A 47 14.99 -0.69 7.08
N LEU A 48 15.17 -1.60 6.11
CA LEU A 48 14.12 -1.97 5.16
C LEU A 48 13.15 -2.97 5.81
N ALA A 49 11.88 -2.59 5.91
CA ALA A 49 10.82 -3.50 6.34
C ALA A 49 10.56 -4.57 5.26
N ALA A 50 11.33 -5.65 5.28
CA ALA A 50 11.25 -6.73 4.29
C ALA A 50 9.96 -7.55 4.43
N ALA A 51 9.43 -7.67 5.65
CA ALA A 51 8.20 -8.41 5.95
C ALA A 51 6.94 -7.56 5.74
N SER A 52 5.84 -8.21 5.36
CA SER A 52 4.52 -7.58 5.40
C SER A 52 4.10 -7.33 6.87
N PRO A 53 3.42 -6.22 7.20
CA PRO A 53 2.99 -5.94 8.57
C PRO A 53 1.88 -6.87 9.06
N ILE A 54 1.21 -7.60 8.16
CA ILE A 54 0.14 -8.53 8.50
C ILE A 54 0.50 -9.98 8.14
N ARG A 55 -0.09 -10.91 8.90
CA ARG A 55 -0.02 -12.34 8.66
C ARG A 55 -1.43 -12.93 8.71
N THR A 56 -1.75 -13.78 7.74
CA THR A 56 -3.00 -14.52 7.68
C THR A 56 -2.84 -15.95 8.19
N GLY A 57 -3.91 -16.53 8.69
CA GLY A 57 -3.93 -17.89 9.16
C GLY A 57 -5.31 -18.51 9.05
N ALA A 58 -5.37 -19.84 9.08
CA ALA A 58 -6.59 -20.62 9.18
C ALA A 58 -6.48 -21.56 10.37
N THR A 59 -7.58 -21.75 11.10
CA THR A 59 -7.64 -22.69 12.21
C THR A 59 -7.55 -24.13 11.71
N LEU A 60 -6.77 -24.97 12.39
CA LEU A 60 -6.64 -26.39 12.04
C LEU A 60 -7.95 -27.18 12.20
N ALA A 61 -8.89 -26.66 12.99
CA ALA A 61 -10.21 -27.22 13.21
C ALA A 61 -11.20 -26.93 12.06
N ASN A 62 -10.82 -26.12 11.08
CA ASN A 62 -11.66 -25.85 9.92
C ASN A 62 -12.01 -27.15 9.18
N THR A 63 -13.27 -27.29 8.83
CA THR A 63 -13.82 -28.50 8.17
C THR A 63 -14.11 -28.27 6.69
N GLY A 64 -14.22 -27.01 6.27
CA GLY A 64 -14.40 -26.63 4.87
C GLY A 64 -13.12 -26.65 4.07
N SER A 65 -13.23 -26.36 2.77
CA SER A 65 -12.10 -26.23 1.86
C SER A 65 -11.59 -24.77 1.72
N GLY A 66 -12.05 -23.88 2.59
CA GLY A 66 -11.66 -22.46 2.57
C GLY A 66 -10.16 -22.27 2.72
N ARG A 67 -9.57 -21.41 1.87
CA ARG A 67 -8.14 -21.04 1.89
C ARG A 67 -7.99 -19.54 1.85
N ILE A 68 -7.35 -18.98 2.86
CA ILE A 68 -7.04 -17.55 2.93
C ILE A 68 -5.71 -17.30 2.22
N ASN A 69 -5.66 -16.23 1.41
CA ASN A 69 -4.41 -15.77 0.79
C ASN A 69 -3.52 -15.00 1.81
N PRO A 70 -2.25 -14.70 1.49
CA PRO A 70 -1.38 -13.95 2.39
C PRO A 70 -1.83 -12.53 2.71
N GLY A 71 -2.80 -11.99 1.97
CA GLY A 71 -3.28 -10.61 2.11
C GLY A 71 -2.29 -9.55 1.66
N MET A 72 -2.79 -8.34 1.53
CA MET A 72 -2.00 -7.15 1.21
C MET A 72 -2.47 -5.97 2.06
N VAL A 73 -1.58 -5.03 2.33
CA VAL A 73 -1.94 -3.75 2.94
C VAL A 73 -2.33 -2.78 1.84
N ILE A 74 -3.50 -2.16 2.00
CA ILE A 74 -4.07 -1.17 1.06
C ILE A 74 -4.04 0.24 1.66
N ASP A 75 -4.05 0.35 2.99
CA ASP A 75 -3.84 1.61 3.71
C ASP A 75 -2.87 1.40 4.88
N PRO A 76 -1.58 1.75 4.71
CA PRO A 76 -0.59 1.60 5.77
C PRO A 76 -0.76 2.60 6.92
N THR A 77 -1.61 3.61 6.77
CA THR A 77 -1.87 4.66 7.78
C THR A 77 -3.06 4.36 8.67
N ASP A 78 -3.80 3.28 8.40
CA ASP A 78 -4.95 2.88 9.21
C ASP A 78 -4.48 2.53 10.65
N PRO A 79 -4.99 3.23 11.68
CA PRO A 79 -4.59 2.99 13.07
C PRO A 79 -4.97 1.59 13.58
N ALA A 80 -5.92 0.93 12.94
CA ALA A 80 -6.35 -0.43 13.28
C ALA A 80 -5.60 -1.52 12.53
N LEU A 81 -4.63 -1.18 11.65
CA LEU A 81 -3.88 -2.14 10.82
C LEU A 81 -3.25 -3.28 11.65
N SER A 82 -2.79 -2.97 12.86
CA SER A 82 -2.18 -3.94 13.77
C SER A 82 -3.17 -4.61 14.72
N THR A 83 -4.49 -4.38 14.56
CA THR A 83 -5.51 -4.99 15.40
C THR A 83 -5.83 -6.39 14.88
N PRO A 84 -5.71 -7.45 15.72
CA PRO A 84 -6.08 -8.80 15.29
C PRO A 84 -7.55 -8.91 14.90
N VAL A 85 -7.80 -9.60 13.80
CA VAL A 85 -9.16 -9.86 13.31
C VAL A 85 -9.35 -11.36 13.11
N THR A 86 -10.48 -11.88 13.60
CA THR A 86 -10.96 -13.23 13.35
C THR A 86 -12.23 -13.16 12.53
N LEU A 87 -12.22 -13.86 11.41
CA LEU A 87 -13.39 -14.08 10.55
C LEU A 87 -13.93 -15.46 10.86
N GLU A 88 -15.18 -15.57 11.33
CA GLU A 88 -15.84 -16.83 11.64
C GLU A 88 -17.05 -17.02 10.72
N PHE A 89 -17.12 -18.14 10.04
CA PHE A 89 -18.21 -18.44 9.13
C PHE A 89 -19.48 -18.86 9.89
N LEU A 90 -20.52 -18.05 9.72
CA LEU A 90 -21.84 -18.28 10.28
C LEU A 90 -22.68 -19.23 9.40
N THR A 91 -22.44 -19.16 8.11
CA THR A 91 -22.99 -20.02 7.05
C THR A 91 -21.93 -20.18 5.95
N PRO A 92 -22.10 -21.08 4.97
CA PRO A 92 -21.17 -21.15 3.84
C PRO A 92 -21.06 -19.88 2.98
N THR A 93 -21.96 -18.90 3.17
CA THR A 93 -22.05 -17.66 2.38
C THR A 93 -22.00 -16.39 3.23
N THR A 94 -21.83 -16.52 4.55
CA THR A 94 -21.71 -15.34 5.44
C THR A 94 -20.72 -15.60 6.57
N PHE A 95 -20.04 -14.54 7.02
CA PHE A 95 -19.10 -14.58 8.14
C PHE A 95 -19.33 -13.41 9.09
N SER A 96 -18.87 -13.53 10.32
CA SER A 96 -18.75 -12.45 11.31
C SER A 96 -17.31 -11.98 11.42
N VAL A 97 -17.11 -10.77 11.93
CA VAL A 97 -15.80 -10.17 12.23
C VAL A 97 -15.70 -9.98 13.73
N ASN A 98 -14.75 -10.66 14.38
CA ASN A 98 -14.59 -10.67 15.84
C ASN A 98 -15.89 -10.99 16.59
N GLY A 99 -16.70 -11.92 16.07
CA GLY A 99 -17.99 -12.32 16.63
C GLY A 99 -19.12 -11.31 16.42
N SER A 100 -18.93 -10.29 15.61
CA SER A 100 -19.94 -9.25 15.36
C SER A 100 -20.27 -9.10 13.89
N GLY A 101 -21.53 -8.73 13.61
CA GLY A 101 -22.03 -8.52 12.26
C GLY A 101 -22.25 -9.81 11.47
N SER A 102 -22.75 -9.66 10.26
CA SER A 102 -22.89 -10.71 9.26
C SER A 102 -22.58 -10.12 7.90
N TYR A 103 -21.51 -10.59 7.30
CA TYR A 103 -20.98 -10.07 6.05
C TYR A 103 -21.11 -11.14 4.96
N PRO A 104 -21.49 -10.77 3.74
CA PRO A 104 -21.62 -11.72 2.65
C PRO A 104 -20.25 -12.24 2.22
N TYR A 105 -20.18 -13.51 1.88
CA TYR A 105 -19.01 -14.18 1.33
C TYR A 105 -19.29 -14.68 -0.09
N ALA A 106 -18.31 -14.43 -0.97
CA ALA A 106 -18.18 -15.11 -2.26
C ALA A 106 -16.71 -15.53 -2.42
N ALA A 107 -16.48 -16.74 -2.92
CA ALA A 107 -15.14 -17.28 -3.09
C ALA A 107 -14.29 -16.37 -4.00
N GLY A 108 -13.10 -15.99 -3.55
CA GLY A 108 -12.18 -15.12 -4.26
C GLY A 108 -12.55 -13.63 -4.27
N ALA A 109 -13.68 -13.24 -3.66
CA ALA A 109 -14.02 -11.83 -3.50
C ALA A 109 -13.10 -11.15 -2.48
N ASP A 110 -12.85 -9.85 -2.71
CA ASP A 110 -12.04 -9.04 -1.80
C ASP A 110 -12.78 -8.77 -0.49
N ILE A 111 -12.09 -9.00 0.60
CA ILE A 111 -12.52 -8.70 1.96
C ILE A 111 -11.54 -7.70 2.55
N ALA A 112 -11.98 -6.48 2.83
CA ALA A 112 -11.15 -5.39 3.32
C ALA A 112 -11.63 -4.89 4.67
N PHE A 113 -10.72 -4.79 5.63
CA PHE A 113 -10.90 -4.19 6.95
C PHE A 113 -9.57 -3.61 7.42
N ASN A 114 -9.59 -2.63 8.31
CA ASN A 114 -8.42 -2.15 9.04
C ASN A 114 -7.18 -1.92 8.15
N GLY A 115 -7.35 -1.34 6.97
CA GLY A 115 -6.25 -1.02 6.07
C GLY A 115 -5.62 -2.22 5.32
N TRP A 116 -6.16 -3.43 5.46
CA TRP A 116 -5.72 -4.61 4.71
C TRP A 116 -6.84 -5.21 3.86
N GLN A 117 -6.46 -6.01 2.89
CA GLN A 117 -7.34 -6.76 1.98
C GLN A 117 -6.87 -8.20 1.88
N ILE A 118 -7.81 -9.13 1.96
CA ILE A 118 -7.59 -10.57 1.79
C ILE A 118 -8.61 -11.15 0.81
N GLN A 119 -8.36 -12.37 0.39
CA GLN A 119 -9.33 -13.22 -0.31
C GLN A 119 -9.37 -14.58 0.36
N ILE A 120 -10.55 -15.17 0.43
CA ILE A 120 -10.74 -16.56 0.83
C ILE A 120 -11.31 -17.29 -0.37
N GLU A 121 -10.65 -18.36 -0.79
CA GLU A 121 -11.11 -19.22 -1.86
C GLU A 121 -11.74 -20.50 -1.29
N GLY A 122 -12.48 -21.24 -2.14
CA GLY A 122 -13.10 -22.50 -1.76
C GLY A 122 -14.44 -22.33 -1.06
N SER A 123 -14.82 -23.35 -0.31
CA SER A 123 -16.13 -23.48 0.36
C SER A 123 -15.94 -23.67 1.85
N PRO A 124 -15.86 -22.58 2.62
CA PRO A 124 -15.86 -22.65 4.07
C PRO A 124 -17.14 -23.27 4.61
N GLN A 125 -17.08 -23.87 5.80
CA GLN A 125 -18.23 -24.42 6.52
C GLN A 125 -18.52 -23.57 7.76
N ILE A 126 -19.70 -23.80 8.35
CA ILE A 126 -20.09 -23.14 9.62
C ILE A 126 -19.05 -23.43 10.69
N GLY A 127 -18.59 -22.38 11.39
CA GLY A 127 -17.58 -22.46 12.43
C GLY A 127 -16.13 -22.42 11.94
N ASP A 128 -15.90 -22.42 10.62
CA ASP A 128 -14.55 -22.22 10.08
C ASP A 128 -14.05 -20.82 10.43
N GLN A 129 -12.78 -20.74 10.85
CA GLN A 129 -12.17 -19.48 11.28
C GLN A 129 -10.90 -19.18 10.51
N PHE A 130 -10.78 -17.92 10.11
CA PHE A 130 -9.60 -17.33 9.48
C PHE A 130 -9.15 -16.11 10.26
N THR A 131 -7.86 -15.88 10.35
CA THR A 131 -7.30 -14.77 11.14
C THR A 131 -6.41 -13.88 10.30
N VAL A 132 -6.45 -12.58 10.61
CA VAL A 132 -5.45 -11.60 10.18
C VAL A 132 -4.86 -10.98 11.44
N THR A 133 -3.56 -11.10 11.62
CA THR A 133 -2.84 -10.67 12.83
C THR A 133 -1.60 -9.86 12.47
N PRO A 134 -1.09 -9.02 13.39
CA PRO A 134 0.21 -8.40 13.21
C PRO A 134 1.30 -9.44 12.95
N ASN A 135 2.16 -9.17 12.00
CA ASN A 135 3.30 -10.03 11.69
C ASN A 135 4.49 -9.70 12.60
N SER A 136 4.33 -9.92 13.90
CA SER A 136 5.36 -9.65 14.90
C SER A 136 6.58 -10.53 14.66
N GLY A 137 7.73 -9.89 14.47
CA GLY A 137 9.00 -10.58 14.24
C GLY A 137 9.32 -10.93 12.78
N GLY A 138 8.34 -11.06 11.91
CA GLY A 138 8.48 -11.17 10.44
C GLY A 138 9.56 -12.14 9.90
N VAL A 139 10.05 -13.09 10.71
CA VAL A 139 11.15 -13.98 10.34
C VAL A 139 10.73 -14.88 9.18
N GLY A 140 11.51 -14.84 8.10
CA GLY A 140 11.23 -15.61 6.88
C GLY A 140 10.17 -15.00 5.96
N ASP A 141 9.61 -13.86 6.29
CA ASP A 141 8.70 -13.12 5.41
C ASP A 141 9.47 -12.05 4.62
N ASN A 142 9.47 -12.15 3.31
CA ASN A 142 10.14 -11.22 2.39
C ASN A 142 9.18 -10.55 1.40
N ARG A 143 7.88 -10.56 1.68
CA ARG A 143 6.85 -10.06 0.75
C ARG A 143 7.04 -8.60 0.36
N ASN A 144 7.40 -7.73 1.32
CA ASN A 144 7.67 -6.33 1.04
C ASN A 144 8.96 -6.14 0.23
N ALA A 145 10.01 -6.91 0.52
CA ALA A 145 11.25 -6.87 -0.25
C ALA A 145 10.99 -7.29 -1.71
N LEU A 146 10.20 -8.33 -1.94
CA LEU A 146 9.79 -8.74 -3.28
C LEU A 146 8.93 -7.69 -3.98
N ALA A 147 8.03 -7.02 -3.24
CA ALA A 147 7.22 -5.93 -3.79
C ALA A 147 8.10 -4.74 -4.20
N LEU A 148 9.10 -4.37 -3.38
CA LEU A 148 10.08 -3.33 -3.72
C LEU A 148 10.91 -3.71 -4.96
N ALA A 149 11.44 -4.93 -5.01
CA ALA A 149 12.17 -5.42 -6.18
C ALA A 149 11.29 -5.40 -7.44
N GLY A 150 10.01 -5.70 -7.29
CA GLY A 150 9.03 -5.64 -8.37
C GLY A 150 8.70 -4.23 -8.88
N LEU A 151 9.15 -3.16 -8.22
CA LEU A 151 8.99 -1.79 -8.73
C LEU A 151 9.94 -1.47 -9.87
N GLN A 152 11.12 -2.08 -9.87
CA GLN A 152 12.15 -1.78 -10.87
C GLN A 152 11.67 -1.96 -12.33
N PRO A 153 10.98 -3.06 -12.71
CA PRO A 153 10.49 -3.23 -14.08
C PRO A 153 9.14 -2.53 -14.33
N LYS A 154 8.53 -1.91 -13.31
CA LYS A 154 7.26 -1.20 -13.51
C LYS A 154 7.49 0.16 -14.15
N ARG A 155 6.61 0.51 -15.08
CA ARG A 155 6.57 1.82 -15.70
C ARG A 155 5.92 2.84 -14.77
N LEU A 156 6.72 3.48 -13.92
CA LEU A 156 6.27 4.43 -12.90
C LEU A 156 6.71 5.87 -13.20
N LEU A 157 7.62 6.05 -14.14
CA LEU A 157 8.15 7.33 -14.54
C LEU A 157 7.45 7.84 -15.81
N GLU A 158 7.59 9.15 -16.11
CA GLU A 158 7.03 9.80 -17.29
C GLU A 158 5.54 9.51 -17.55
N GLY A 159 4.72 9.58 -16.48
CA GLY A 159 3.28 9.30 -16.59
C GLY A 159 2.95 7.82 -16.84
N GLY A 160 3.85 6.90 -16.50
CA GLY A 160 3.63 5.45 -16.64
C GLY A 160 4.18 4.88 -17.95
N THR A 161 5.12 5.57 -18.60
CA THR A 161 5.71 5.14 -19.88
C THR A 161 7.12 4.61 -19.72
N ALA A 162 7.88 5.02 -18.69
CA ALA A 162 9.27 4.63 -18.45
C ALA A 162 9.46 3.85 -17.14
N THR A 163 10.47 3.00 -17.10
CA THR A 163 10.90 2.23 -15.93
C THR A 163 12.09 2.92 -15.26
N TYR A 164 12.52 2.43 -14.08
CA TYR A 164 13.75 2.91 -13.42
C TYR A 164 15.04 2.48 -14.16
N GLY A 165 14.97 1.58 -15.13
CA GLY A 165 16.10 1.05 -15.87
C GLY A 165 16.29 1.64 -17.28
N GLU A 166 15.35 2.48 -17.71
CA GLU A 166 15.41 3.23 -18.98
C GLU A 166 15.83 4.68 -18.73
#